data_e336b34d3d89dfc24d4c6a44296e85e5
#
_entry.id   e336b34d3d89dfc24d4c6a44296e85e5
#
_cell.length_a   1.000
_cell.length_b   1.000
_cell.length_c   1.000
_cell.angle_alpha   90.00
_cell.angle_beta   90.00
_cell.angle_gamma   90.00
#
_symmetry.space_group_name_H-M   'P 1'
#
loop_
_entity.id
_entity.type
_entity.pdbx_description
1 polymer ?
#
loop_
_entity_poly.entity_id
_entity_poly.type
_entity_poly.pdbx_seq_one_letter_code
_entity_poly.pdbx_strand_id
1 'polypeptide(L)'
;QFEALQGCILAVQEVPAEHTKRYGIVAGQMQSDRIMDVSQIVEKPAPEVAPSRLGVAGRYILTPGVFEQIRQQPRGVGNEIQLTDGIAGLLRNEKVYAYRYDGKRYDCGSKEGFLEATVELALQHSQVGAWFKQYLKALPRE
;
A
#
# COMPACT_ATOMS: atom_id res chain seq x y z
N GLN A 1 -13.79 -0.22 9.79
CA GLN A 1 -14.24 0.41 8.52
C GLN A 1 -15.04 -0.58 7.67
N PHE A 2 -14.64 -1.84 7.54
CA PHE A 2 -15.36 -2.83 6.72
C PHE A 2 -16.82 -2.97 7.13
N GLU A 3 -17.11 -3.12 8.42
CA GLU A 3 -18.48 -3.23 8.94
C GLU A 3 -19.33 -1.97 8.66
N ALA A 4 -18.69 -0.80 8.68
CA ALA A 4 -19.38 0.48 8.43
C ALA A 4 -19.61 0.75 6.93
N LEU A 5 -18.66 0.40 6.08
CA LEU A 5 -18.67 0.73 4.65
C LEU A 5 -19.29 -0.36 3.78
N GLN A 6 -19.37 -1.60 4.28
CA GLN A 6 -19.95 -2.75 3.57
C GLN A 6 -19.35 -2.96 2.17
N GLY A 7 -18.03 -2.82 2.03
CA GLY A 7 -17.32 -2.94 0.76
C GLY A 7 -15.85 -3.32 0.95
N CYS A 8 -15.15 -3.61 -0.13
CA CYS A 8 -13.71 -3.87 -0.11
C CYS A 8 -12.95 -2.67 0.44
N ILE A 9 -11.88 -2.91 1.21
CA ILE A 9 -11.02 -1.85 1.75
C ILE A 9 -9.56 -2.11 1.38
N LEU A 10 -8.93 -1.10 0.82
CA LEU A 10 -7.51 -1.08 0.48
C LEU A 10 -6.79 -0.10 1.39
N ALA A 11 -5.77 -0.56 2.13
CA ALA A 11 -4.92 0.37 2.85
C ALA A 11 -4.00 1.10 1.86
N VAL A 12 -4.00 2.43 1.91
CA VAL A 12 -3.22 3.29 1.01
C VAL A 12 -2.42 4.33 1.76
N GLN A 13 -1.34 4.78 1.14
CA GLN A 13 -0.56 5.93 1.58
C GLN A 13 -0.11 6.76 0.37
N GLU A 14 0.21 8.01 0.61
CA GLU A 14 0.80 8.85 -0.42
C GLU A 14 2.25 8.42 -0.67
N VAL A 15 2.62 8.26 -1.95
CA VAL A 15 3.97 7.89 -2.38
C VAL A 15 4.55 8.98 -3.28
N PRO A 16 5.89 9.14 -3.32
CA PRO A 16 6.55 9.99 -4.32
C PRO A 16 6.16 9.58 -5.74
N ALA A 17 6.06 10.55 -6.65
CA ALA A 17 5.64 10.31 -8.03
C ALA A 17 6.49 9.23 -8.72
N GLU A 18 7.80 9.26 -8.55
CA GLU A 18 8.76 8.29 -9.10
C GLU A 18 8.58 6.87 -8.56
N HIS A 19 7.84 6.71 -7.44
CA HIS A 19 7.56 5.42 -6.83
C HIS A 19 6.25 4.77 -7.30
N THR A 20 5.41 5.47 -8.08
CA THR A 20 4.13 4.91 -8.57
C THR A 20 4.32 3.59 -9.31
N LYS A 21 5.43 3.44 -10.04
CA LYS A 21 5.83 2.20 -10.74
C LYS A 21 6.12 0.99 -9.84
N ARG A 22 6.00 1.14 -8.52
CA ARG A 22 6.20 0.05 -7.53
C ARG A 22 4.91 -0.44 -6.92
N TYR A 23 3.79 0.29 -7.11
CA TYR A 23 2.53 0.06 -6.39
C TYR A 23 1.33 0.01 -7.34
N GLY A 24 0.27 -0.67 -6.93
CA GLY A 24 -1.06 -0.38 -7.43
C GLY A 24 -1.45 1.04 -7.00
N ILE A 25 -1.87 1.88 -7.92
CA ILE A 25 -2.26 3.27 -7.65
C ILE A 25 -3.77 3.40 -7.79
N VAL A 26 -4.41 3.97 -6.78
CA VAL A 26 -5.87 4.19 -6.74
C VAL A 26 -6.22 5.64 -6.99
N ALA A 27 -7.38 5.86 -7.62
CA ALA A 27 -8.02 7.17 -7.72
C ALA A 27 -9.53 7.05 -7.50
N GLY A 28 -10.15 8.14 -7.11
CA GLY A 28 -11.58 8.18 -6.81
C GLY A 28 -11.98 9.47 -6.11
N GLN A 29 -13.13 9.43 -5.47
CA GLN A 29 -13.69 10.58 -4.77
C GLN A 29 -13.47 10.46 -3.27
N MET A 30 -12.85 11.45 -2.65
CA MET A 30 -12.70 11.51 -1.19
C MET A 30 -14.07 11.68 -0.53
N GLN A 31 -14.38 10.82 0.41
CA GLN A 31 -15.56 10.91 1.29
C GLN A 31 -15.23 11.56 2.63
N SER A 32 -13.97 11.48 3.05
CA SER A 32 -13.43 12.12 4.24
C SER A 32 -11.91 12.26 4.09
N ASP A 33 -11.23 12.83 5.07
CA ASP A 33 -9.76 12.97 5.08
C ASP A 33 -9.02 11.63 4.90
N ARG A 34 -9.68 10.51 5.17
CA ARG A 34 -9.07 9.18 5.18
C ARG A 34 -9.73 8.16 4.27
N ILE A 35 -10.94 8.41 3.80
CA ILE A 35 -11.72 7.45 3.03
C ILE A 35 -11.98 8.00 1.64
N MET A 36 -11.64 7.22 0.63
CA MET A 36 -11.92 7.47 -0.77
C MET A 36 -12.84 6.37 -1.32
N ASP A 37 -13.89 6.73 -2.02
CA ASP A 37 -14.63 5.81 -2.90
C ASP A 37 -13.79 5.64 -4.18
N VAL A 38 -13.25 4.43 -4.38
CA VAL A 38 -12.32 4.15 -5.47
C VAL A 38 -13.10 3.98 -6.78
N SER A 39 -12.70 4.72 -7.80
CA SER A 39 -13.24 4.57 -9.17
C SER A 39 -12.25 3.94 -10.14
N GLN A 40 -10.96 3.94 -9.78
CA GLN A 40 -9.90 3.40 -10.63
C GLN A 40 -8.75 2.85 -9.77
N ILE A 41 -8.19 1.74 -10.23
CA ILE A 41 -6.91 1.20 -9.72
C ILE A 41 -6.07 0.72 -10.89
N VAL A 42 -4.78 1.04 -10.90
CA VAL A 42 -3.84 0.70 -11.98
C VAL A 42 -2.56 0.11 -11.37
N GLU A 43 -2.12 -1.03 -11.88
CA GLU A 43 -0.89 -1.69 -11.42
C GLU A 43 0.36 -1.00 -11.99
N LYS A 44 1.24 -0.54 -11.10
CA LYS A 44 2.57 -0.01 -11.42
C LYS A 44 2.61 0.98 -12.58
N PRO A 45 1.74 2.01 -12.59
CA PRO A 45 1.73 2.97 -13.69
C PRO A 45 3.02 3.80 -13.70
N ALA A 46 3.45 4.19 -14.89
CA ALA A 46 4.50 5.20 -15.03
C ALA A 46 4.02 6.54 -14.40
N PRO A 47 4.92 7.35 -13.84
CA PRO A 47 4.54 8.59 -13.14
C PRO A 47 3.65 9.52 -13.95
N GLU A 48 3.88 9.58 -15.28
CA GLU A 48 3.19 10.48 -16.21
C GLU A 48 1.72 10.10 -16.45
N VAL A 49 1.38 8.82 -16.20
CA VAL A 49 0.03 8.27 -16.44
C VAL A 49 -0.63 7.77 -15.15
N ALA A 50 0.04 7.92 -14.02
CA ALA A 50 -0.50 7.52 -12.72
C ALA A 50 -1.73 8.38 -12.38
N PRO A 51 -2.89 7.75 -12.04
CA PRO A 51 -4.13 8.50 -11.81
C PRO A 51 -4.08 9.33 -10.51
N SER A 52 -3.16 9.02 -9.62
CA SER A 52 -2.90 9.74 -8.36
C SER A 52 -1.51 9.37 -7.81
N ARG A 53 -1.24 9.76 -6.55
CA ARG A 53 -0.08 9.29 -5.78
C ARG A 53 -0.47 8.41 -4.60
N LEU A 54 -1.68 7.89 -4.55
CA LEU A 54 -2.12 6.99 -3.49
C LEU A 54 -1.80 5.53 -3.85
N GLY A 55 -0.70 5.05 -3.27
CA GLY A 55 -0.21 3.69 -3.47
C GLY A 55 -0.81 2.70 -2.46
N VAL A 56 -1.19 1.54 -2.95
CA VAL A 56 -1.71 0.45 -2.12
C VAL A 56 -0.59 -0.17 -1.31
N ALA A 57 -0.79 -0.27 0.01
CA ALA A 57 0.24 -0.71 0.95
C ALA A 57 0.32 -2.24 1.13
N GLY A 58 -0.40 -3.03 0.31
CA GLY A 58 -0.42 -4.49 0.42
C GLY A 58 -1.25 -5.03 1.60
N ARG A 59 -2.19 -4.24 2.11
CA ARG A 59 -3.18 -4.64 3.11
C ARG A 59 -4.57 -4.46 2.53
N TYR A 60 -5.33 -5.56 2.52
CA TYR A 60 -6.63 -5.65 1.86
C TYR A 60 -7.66 -6.32 2.76
N ILE A 61 -8.90 -5.84 2.71
CA ILE A 61 -10.09 -6.58 3.11
C ILE A 61 -10.95 -6.66 1.87
N LEU A 62 -11.11 -7.85 1.33
CA LEU A 62 -11.78 -8.06 0.05
C LEU A 62 -12.99 -8.99 0.24
N THR A 63 -14.02 -8.77 -0.54
CA THR A 63 -15.15 -9.69 -0.66
C THR A 63 -14.75 -10.94 -1.44
N PRO A 64 -15.46 -12.05 -1.29
CA PRO A 64 -15.21 -13.27 -2.07
C PRO A 64 -15.29 -13.07 -3.59
N GLY A 65 -15.99 -12.04 -4.07
CA GLY A 65 -16.11 -11.69 -5.49
C GLY A 65 -14.75 -11.51 -6.20
N VAL A 66 -13.70 -11.15 -5.45
CA VAL A 66 -12.35 -11.03 -6.02
C VAL A 66 -11.84 -12.33 -6.65
N PHE A 67 -12.19 -13.49 -6.09
CA PHE A 67 -11.74 -14.78 -6.64
C PHE A 67 -12.34 -15.05 -8.01
N GLU A 68 -13.58 -14.61 -8.26
CA GLU A 68 -14.21 -14.75 -9.56
C GLU A 68 -13.53 -13.84 -10.59
N GLN A 69 -13.21 -12.61 -10.22
CA GLN A 69 -12.48 -11.69 -11.09
C GLN A 69 -11.09 -12.24 -11.45
N ILE A 70 -10.36 -12.79 -10.46
CA ILE A 70 -9.04 -13.39 -10.67
C ILE A 70 -9.10 -14.60 -11.63
N ARG A 71 -10.15 -15.42 -11.55
CA ARG A 71 -10.30 -16.58 -12.46
C ARG A 71 -10.54 -16.18 -13.91
N GLN A 72 -11.22 -15.07 -14.13
CA GLN A 72 -11.65 -14.63 -15.47
C GLN A 72 -10.66 -13.67 -16.15
N GLN A 73 -9.74 -13.08 -15.39
CA GLN A 73 -8.83 -12.07 -15.94
C GLN A 73 -7.67 -12.72 -16.75
N PRO A 74 -7.21 -12.04 -17.82
CA PRO A 74 -5.99 -12.42 -18.51
C PRO A 74 -4.76 -12.10 -17.65
N ARG A 75 -3.59 -12.55 -18.07
CA ARG A 75 -2.33 -12.14 -17.49
C ARG A 75 -2.07 -10.66 -17.79
N GLY A 76 -1.69 -9.90 -16.76
CA GLY A 76 -1.40 -8.48 -16.84
C GLY A 76 0.10 -8.17 -16.84
N VAL A 77 0.48 -7.10 -16.14
CA VAL A 77 1.87 -6.64 -16.00
C VAL A 77 2.78 -7.77 -15.54
N GLY A 78 3.93 -7.93 -16.18
CA GLY A 78 4.89 -9.00 -15.87
C GLY A 78 4.44 -10.40 -16.30
N ASN A 79 3.40 -10.53 -17.12
CA ASN A 79 2.80 -11.82 -17.53
C ASN A 79 2.26 -12.61 -16.34
N GLU A 80 1.82 -11.93 -15.28
CA GLU A 80 1.28 -12.49 -14.05
C GLU A 80 -0.22 -12.20 -13.90
N ILE A 81 -0.91 -13.00 -13.09
CA ILE A 81 -2.27 -12.70 -12.64
C ILE A 81 -2.14 -11.67 -11.51
N GLN A 82 -2.54 -10.42 -11.76
CA GLN A 82 -2.41 -9.33 -10.81
C GLN A 82 -3.66 -9.18 -9.95
N LEU A 83 -3.47 -9.11 -8.61
CA LEU A 83 -4.58 -8.82 -7.69
C LEU A 83 -5.22 -7.45 -7.98
N THR A 84 -4.40 -6.49 -8.38
CA THR A 84 -4.85 -5.14 -8.75
C THR A 84 -5.85 -5.16 -9.89
N ASP A 85 -5.63 -6.01 -10.92
CA ASP A 85 -6.58 -6.16 -12.03
C ASP A 85 -7.87 -6.85 -11.58
N GLY A 86 -7.77 -7.82 -10.65
CA GLY A 86 -8.95 -8.44 -10.03
C GLY A 86 -9.78 -7.42 -9.22
N ILE A 87 -9.13 -6.54 -8.48
CA ILE A 87 -9.80 -5.45 -7.76
C ILE A 87 -10.42 -4.46 -8.75
N ALA A 88 -9.75 -4.12 -9.85
CA ALA A 88 -10.32 -3.29 -10.92
C ALA A 88 -11.59 -3.92 -11.50
N GLY A 89 -11.63 -5.24 -11.63
CA GLY A 89 -12.83 -5.98 -12.03
C GLY A 89 -13.99 -5.82 -11.05
N LEU A 90 -13.73 -5.80 -9.74
CA LEU A 90 -14.76 -5.61 -8.71
C LEU A 90 -15.44 -4.25 -8.79
N LEU A 91 -14.75 -3.19 -9.20
CA LEU A 91 -15.30 -1.84 -9.30
C LEU A 91 -16.57 -1.74 -10.19
N ARG A 92 -16.81 -2.74 -11.02
CA ARG A 92 -18.02 -2.79 -11.88
C ARG A 92 -19.29 -3.12 -11.11
N ASN A 93 -19.16 -3.89 -10.02
CA ASN A 93 -20.30 -4.49 -9.33
C ASN A 93 -20.27 -4.28 -7.81
N GLU A 94 -19.14 -3.87 -7.26
CA GLU A 94 -18.94 -3.76 -5.83
C GLU A 94 -18.28 -2.43 -5.45
N LYS A 95 -18.53 -1.98 -4.23
CA LYS A 95 -17.86 -0.82 -3.67
C LYS A 95 -16.45 -1.20 -3.18
N VAL A 96 -15.49 -0.39 -3.56
CA VAL A 96 -14.10 -0.49 -3.11
C VAL A 96 -13.70 0.85 -2.53
N TYR A 97 -13.19 0.82 -1.31
CA TYR A 97 -12.74 2.01 -0.60
C TYR A 97 -11.24 1.96 -0.39
N ALA A 98 -10.59 3.10 -0.53
CA ALA A 98 -9.22 3.28 -0.07
C ALA A 98 -9.23 3.95 1.30
N TYR A 99 -8.50 3.37 2.25
CA TYR A 99 -8.31 3.92 3.59
C TYR A 99 -6.87 4.39 3.76
N ARG A 100 -6.69 5.71 3.91
CA ARG A 100 -5.39 6.30 4.23
C ARG A 100 -5.09 6.09 5.70
N TYR A 101 -4.21 5.12 6.00
CA TYR A 101 -3.81 4.80 7.36
C TYR A 101 -2.73 5.75 7.88
N ASP A 102 -2.66 5.88 9.20
CA ASP A 102 -1.55 6.53 9.88
C ASP A 102 -0.41 5.54 10.09
N GLY A 103 0.81 6.07 10.17
CA GLY A 103 1.99 5.29 10.46
C GLY A 103 2.96 5.22 9.29
N LYS A 104 4.19 4.83 9.61
CA LYS A 104 5.26 4.66 8.64
C LYS A 104 5.26 3.23 8.09
N ARG A 105 5.29 3.09 6.78
CA ARG A 105 5.53 1.83 6.09
C ARG A 105 7.01 1.71 5.77
N TYR A 106 7.58 0.56 6.07
CA TYR A 106 8.94 0.21 5.68
C TYR A 106 8.90 -0.78 4.52
N ASP A 107 9.70 -0.55 3.50
CA ASP A 107 9.87 -1.49 2.39
C ASP A 107 11.04 -2.43 2.67
N CYS A 108 10.78 -3.46 3.48
CA CYS A 108 11.80 -4.45 3.85
C CYS A 108 12.25 -5.35 2.68
N GLY A 109 11.68 -5.18 1.49
CA GLY A 109 12.17 -5.80 0.26
C GLY A 109 13.43 -5.13 -0.30
N SER A 110 13.72 -3.89 0.10
CA SER A 110 14.98 -3.21 -0.17
C SER A 110 15.93 -3.32 1.02
N LYS A 111 17.25 -3.31 0.78
CA LYS A 111 18.26 -3.34 1.84
C LYS A 111 18.16 -2.10 2.73
N GLU A 112 17.99 -0.95 2.12
CA GLU A 112 17.85 0.33 2.79
C GLU A 112 16.61 0.36 3.69
N GLY A 113 15.45 -0.05 3.17
CA GLY A 113 14.19 -0.08 3.92
C GLY A 113 14.21 -1.09 5.07
N PHE A 114 14.90 -2.24 4.89
CA PHE A 114 15.13 -3.20 5.97
C PHE A 114 15.98 -2.61 7.10
N LEU A 115 17.08 -1.92 6.75
CA LEU A 115 17.95 -1.26 7.73
C LEU A 115 17.23 -0.12 8.45
N GLU A 116 16.47 0.70 7.71
CA GLU A 116 15.65 1.77 8.27
C GLU A 116 14.63 1.23 9.28
N ALA A 117 13.90 0.18 8.90
CA ALA A 117 12.95 -0.49 9.80
C ALA A 117 13.64 -1.03 11.04
N THR A 118 14.78 -1.70 10.87
CA THR A 118 15.55 -2.28 11.98
C THR A 118 15.98 -1.21 12.97
N VAL A 119 16.54 -0.10 12.49
CA VAL A 119 17.03 0.98 13.36
C VAL A 119 15.86 1.68 14.07
N GLU A 120 14.83 2.08 13.34
CA GLU A 120 13.74 2.86 13.93
C GLU A 120 12.90 2.03 14.91
N LEU A 121 12.60 0.78 14.58
CA LEU A 121 11.85 -0.10 15.48
C LEU A 121 12.68 -0.51 16.71
N ALA A 122 13.99 -0.75 16.53
CA ALA A 122 14.87 -1.03 17.66
C ALA A 122 14.95 0.17 18.63
N LEU A 123 15.02 1.40 18.13
CA LEU A 123 15.00 2.61 18.97
C LEU A 123 13.71 2.79 19.78
N GLN A 124 12.59 2.31 19.26
CA GLN A 124 11.27 2.38 19.91
C GLN A 124 11.00 1.20 20.83
N HIS A 125 11.83 0.16 20.78
CA HIS A 125 11.60 -1.08 21.53
C HIS A 125 11.78 -0.86 23.02
N SER A 126 10.81 -1.28 23.84
CA SER A 126 10.75 -1.02 25.28
C SER A 126 11.97 -1.55 26.07
N GLN A 127 12.52 -2.69 25.67
CA GLN A 127 13.62 -3.34 26.40
C GLN A 127 15.01 -2.92 25.89
N VAL A 128 15.15 -2.65 24.60
CA VAL A 128 16.49 -2.42 24.00
C VAL A 128 16.71 -1.01 23.50
N GLY A 129 15.67 -0.20 23.37
CA GLY A 129 15.72 1.11 22.72
C GLY A 129 16.71 2.07 23.39
N ALA A 130 16.74 2.10 24.72
CA ALA A 130 17.66 2.95 25.46
C ALA A 130 19.13 2.56 25.24
N TRP A 131 19.42 1.27 25.32
CA TRP A 131 20.76 0.72 25.03
C TRP A 131 21.17 0.98 23.58
N PHE A 132 20.28 0.69 22.62
CA PHE A 132 20.56 0.84 21.20
C PHE A 132 20.85 2.29 20.81
N LYS A 133 20.11 3.24 21.42
CA LYS A 133 20.40 4.68 21.25
C LYS A 133 21.80 5.07 21.69
N GLN A 134 22.29 4.52 22.82
CA GLN A 134 23.66 4.75 23.30
C GLN A 134 24.69 4.09 22.39
N TYR A 135 24.44 2.86 21.96
CA TYR A 135 25.28 2.14 21.02
C TYR A 135 25.48 2.92 19.71
N LEU A 136 24.39 3.42 19.10
CA LEU A 136 24.48 4.22 17.86
C LEU A 136 25.29 5.52 18.05
N LYS A 137 25.23 6.13 19.24
CA LYS A 137 26.03 7.33 19.55
C LYS A 137 27.52 7.03 19.69
N ALA A 138 27.87 5.82 20.10
CA ALA A 138 29.25 5.39 20.30
C ALA A 138 29.92 4.86 19.04
N LEU A 139 29.17 4.67 17.94
CA LEU A 139 29.76 4.26 16.67
C LEU A 139 30.71 5.34 16.14
N PRO A 140 31.90 4.94 15.61
CA PRO A 140 32.79 5.87 14.93
C PRO A 140 32.06 6.58 13.79
N ARG A 141 32.19 7.90 13.70
CA ARG A 141 31.78 8.68 12.53
C ARG A 141 33.04 8.90 11.69
N GLU A 142 33.08 8.27 10.53
CA GLU A 142 34.11 8.59 9.54
C GLU A 142 33.92 10.02 8.98
#